data_5ea5b63f25d1974091cbe7bfdd574000
#
_entry.id   5ea5b63f25d1974091cbe7bfdd574000
#
_cell.length_a   1.000
_cell.length_b   1.000
_cell.length_c   1.000
_cell.angle_alpha   90.00
_cell.angle_beta   90.00
_cell.angle_gamma   90.00
#
_symmetry.space_group_name_H-M   'P 1'
#
loop_
_entity.id
_entity.type
_entity.pdbx_description
1 polymer ?
#
loop_
_entity_poly.entity_id
_entity_poly.type
_entity_poly.pdbx_seq_one_letter_code
_entity_poly.pdbx_strand_id
1 'polypeptide(L)'
;MILTRPRAQRGGFPPGTLHYGKSVLGAPLLWFPAPLAGHDAGLIIAGTHGDENSSIVTLSCALRTLPPELRRHHVVLTVNPDGCQLGLRANANGVDLNRNFPAANWKPGETVYRWNSAAQQRDVVLLTGDAPGSEPETQALCQLIRRTRPAWVVSFHDPLACIEDPDHSALGQWLAGAFSLPLVGSVGYDTPGSFGSWCADINLPCITAEFPPVSSDEASENYLSAMTGLLRWQAQR
;
A
#
# COMPACT_ATOMS: atom_id res chain seq x y z
N MET A 1 -13.44 -21.40 9.88
CA MET A 1 -12.30 -21.89 9.05
C MET A 1 -12.29 -21.06 7.78
N ILE A 2 -11.19 -20.36 7.46
CA ILE A 2 -11.06 -19.61 6.20
C ILE A 2 -10.86 -20.64 5.09
N LEU A 3 -11.74 -20.62 4.07
CA LEU A 3 -11.55 -21.43 2.89
C LEU A 3 -10.32 -20.93 2.14
N THR A 4 -9.31 -21.78 1.96
CA THR A 4 -8.07 -21.44 1.26
C THR A 4 -7.88 -22.31 0.03
N ARG A 5 -7.23 -21.78 -1.00
CA ARG A 5 -6.83 -22.57 -2.17
C ARG A 5 -5.83 -23.65 -1.75
N PRO A 6 -5.90 -24.86 -2.33
CA PRO A 6 -4.87 -25.89 -2.12
C PRO A 6 -3.47 -25.34 -2.45
N ARG A 7 -2.46 -25.77 -1.71
CA ARG A 7 -1.07 -25.31 -1.91
C ARG A 7 -0.59 -25.47 -3.36
N ALA A 8 -0.93 -26.60 -3.99
CA ALA A 8 -0.58 -26.86 -5.38
C ALA A 8 -1.13 -25.82 -6.40
N GLN A 9 -2.17 -25.08 -6.01
CA GLN A 9 -2.80 -24.04 -6.86
C GLN A 9 -2.30 -22.63 -6.56
N ARG A 10 -1.38 -22.45 -5.59
CA ARG A 10 -0.89 -21.12 -5.17
C ARG A 10 0.34 -20.64 -5.94
N GLY A 11 0.83 -21.40 -6.93
CA GLY A 11 1.98 -21.05 -7.76
C GLY A 11 1.72 -19.93 -8.77
N GLY A 12 0.46 -19.50 -8.96
CA GLY A 12 0.09 -18.43 -9.86
C GLY A 12 -1.06 -17.58 -9.33
N PHE A 13 -1.19 -16.37 -9.88
CA PHE A 13 -2.31 -15.50 -9.58
C PHE A 13 -3.58 -16.00 -10.26
N PRO A 14 -4.75 -15.79 -9.62
CA PRO A 14 -6.03 -16.04 -10.27
C PRO A 14 -6.21 -15.12 -11.49
N PRO A 15 -7.04 -15.52 -12.47
CA PRO A 15 -7.39 -14.67 -13.61
C PRO A 15 -7.99 -13.32 -13.18
N GLY A 16 -7.89 -12.31 -14.05
CA GLY A 16 -8.52 -11.00 -13.82
C GLY A 16 -7.56 -9.89 -13.38
N THR A 17 -6.26 -10.06 -13.55
CA THR A 17 -5.29 -8.96 -13.42
C THR A 17 -5.45 -7.99 -14.58
N LEU A 18 -5.52 -6.69 -14.27
CA LEU A 18 -5.64 -5.61 -15.25
C LEU A 18 -4.47 -4.62 -15.10
N HIS A 19 -4.27 -3.84 -16.17
CA HIS A 19 -3.30 -2.73 -16.17
C HIS A 19 -4.00 -1.42 -15.88
N TYR A 20 -3.35 -0.53 -15.10
CA TYR A 20 -3.85 0.82 -14.87
C TYR A 20 -2.86 1.92 -15.31
N GLY A 21 -1.64 1.56 -15.73
CA GLY A 21 -0.61 2.47 -16.22
C GLY A 21 0.70 1.76 -16.52
N LYS A 22 1.75 2.56 -16.66
CA LYS A 22 3.15 2.11 -16.78
C LYS A 22 4.03 2.94 -15.86
N SER A 23 5.09 2.32 -15.33
CA SER A 23 6.13 3.00 -14.56
C SER A 23 7.06 3.80 -15.47
N VAL A 24 8.02 4.51 -14.89
CA VAL A 24 9.08 5.26 -15.61
C VAL A 24 9.83 4.36 -16.59
N LEU A 25 10.23 3.15 -16.18
CA LEU A 25 10.94 2.19 -17.03
C LEU A 25 10.01 1.34 -17.90
N GLY A 26 8.71 1.63 -17.90
CA GLY A 26 7.73 0.98 -18.76
C GLY A 26 7.15 -0.33 -18.20
N ALA A 27 7.44 -0.68 -16.93
CA ALA A 27 6.81 -1.82 -16.29
C ALA A 27 5.29 -1.62 -16.17
N PRO A 28 4.46 -2.65 -16.38
CA PRO A 28 3.03 -2.53 -16.26
C PRO A 28 2.63 -2.32 -14.80
N LEU A 29 1.83 -1.30 -14.53
CA LEU A 29 1.20 -1.09 -13.23
C LEU A 29 -0.05 -1.97 -13.16
N LEU A 30 0.01 -2.99 -12.31
CA LEU A 30 -1.01 -4.05 -12.24
C LEU A 30 -1.96 -3.83 -11.07
N TRP A 31 -3.24 -4.11 -11.29
CA TRP A 31 -4.22 -4.17 -10.23
C TRP A 31 -5.10 -5.41 -10.37
N PHE A 32 -5.64 -5.85 -9.24
CA PHE A 32 -6.50 -7.02 -9.13
C PHE A 32 -7.89 -6.53 -8.71
N PRO A 33 -8.83 -6.35 -9.65
CA PRO A 33 -10.18 -5.96 -9.32
C PRO A 33 -10.86 -7.02 -8.45
N ALA A 34 -11.67 -6.56 -7.48
CA ALA A 34 -12.42 -7.46 -6.62
C ALA A 34 -13.62 -8.05 -7.39
N PRO A 35 -13.75 -9.38 -7.46
CA PRO A 35 -14.92 -10.00 -8.09
C PRO A 35 -16.23 -9.69 -7.36
N LEU A 36 -16.17 -9.48 -6.05
CA LEU A 36 -17.30 -9.14 -5.19
C LEU A 36 -17.36 -7.65 -4.84
N ALA A 37 -16.80 -6.76 -5.68
CA ALA A 37 -16.83 -5.34 -5.41
C ALA A 37 -18.26 -4.82 -5.28
N GLY A 38 -18.60 -4.38 -4.07
CA GLY A 38 -19.81 -3.63 -3.76
C GLY A 38 -19.51 -2.14 -3.59
N HIS A 39 -20.48 -1.35 -3.19
CA HIS A 39 -20.32 0.06 -2.85
C HIS A 39 -19.39 0.30 -1.63
N ASP A 40 -19.13 -0.74 -0.85
CA ASP A 40 -18.24 -0.79 0.31
C ASP A 40 -16.81 -1.32 -0.02
N ALA A 41 -16.55 -1.59 -1.30
CA ALA A 41 -15.26 -2.11 -1.73
C ALA A 41 -14.13 -1.09 -1.48
N GLY A 42 -13.11 -1.52 -0.77
CA GLY A 42 -11.88 -0.75 -0.57
C GLY A 42 -10.80 -1.06 -1.59
N LEU A 43 -9.69 -0.33 -1.49
CA LEU A 43 -8.45 -0.57 -2.23
C LEU A 43 -7.32 -0.84 -1.24
N ILE A 44 -6.59 -1.92 -1.45
CA ILE A 44 -5.44 -2.31 -0.65
C ILE A 44 -4.20 -2.16 -1.52
N ILE A 45 -3.24 -1.35 -1.10
CA ILE A 45 -2.02 -1.09 -1.85
C ILE A 45 -0.78 -1.38 -1.01
N ALA A 46 0.31 -1.79 -1.68
CA ALA A 46 1.62 -1.95 -1.11
C ALA A 46 2.69 -1.44 -2.09
N GLY A 47 3.93 -1.37 -1.66
CA GLY A 47 5.07 -1.07 -2.52
C GLY A 47 5.02 0.32 -3.14
N THR A 48 4.57 1.33 -2.41
CA THR A 48 4.79 2.74 -2.76
C THR A 48 6.28 3.06 -2.68
N HIS A 49 6.99 2.50 -1.71
CA HIS A 49 8.43 2.47 -1.64
C HIS A 49 8.93 1.08 -2.05
N GLY A 50 9.95 1.04 -2.91
CA GLY A 50 10.39 -0.22 -3.50
C GLY A 50 11.23 -1.09 -2.57
N ASP A 51 11.79 -0.53 -1.51
CA ASP A 51 12.58 -1.23 -0.49
C ASP A 51 11.73 -1.82 0.64
N GLU A 52 10.42 -1.55 0.67
CA GLU A 52 9.48 -2.05 1.69
C GLU A 52 8.79 -3.35 1.24
N ASN A 53 9.57 -4.43 1.13
CA ASN A 53 9.14 -5.65 0.45
C ASN A 53 8.26 -6.59 1.30
N SER A 54 8.26 -6.47 2.63
CA SER A 54 7.58 -7.42 3.51
C SER A 54 6.06 -7.41 3.31
N SER A 55 5.49 -6.23 3.13
CA SER A 55 4.06 -6.05 2.86
C SER A 55 3.67 -6.54 1.45
N ILE A 56 4.50 -6.32 0.43
CA ILE A 56 4.27 -6.79 -0.94
C ILE A 56 4.19 -8.33 -0.98
N VAL A 57 5.17 -8.99 -0.36
CA VAL A 57 5.23 -10.46 -0.36
C VAL A 57 4.05 -11.05 0.41
N THR A 58 3.72 -10.50 1.59
CA THR A 58 2.59 -10.95 2.39
C THR A 58 1.26 -10.79 1.65
N LEU A 59 1.03 -9.65 1.00
CA LEU A 59 -0.17 -9.39 0.20
C LEU A 59 -0.25 -10.31 -1.02
N SER A 60 0.88 -10.58 -1.69
CA SER A 60 0.98 -11.55 -2.78
C SER A 60 0.61 -12.96 -2.31
N CYS A 61 1.14 -13.38 -1.15
CA CYS A 61 0.79 -14.67 -0.55
C CYS A 61 -0.70 -14.76 -0.22
N ALA A 62 -1.29 -13.70 0.34
CA ALA A 62 -2.73 -13.64 0.65
C ALA A 62 -3.60 -13.77 -0.61
N LEU A 63 -3.27 -13.02 -1.68
CA LEU A 63 -3.98 -13.10 -2.97
C LEU A 63 -3.95 -14.51 -3.57
N ARG A 64 -2.81 -15.21 -3.46
CA ARG A 64 -2.68 -16.59 -3.97
C ARG A 64 -3.35 -17.63 -3.08
N THR A 65 -3.51 -17.30 -1.80
CA THR A 65 -4.12 -18.19 -0.81
C THR A 65 -5.63 -18.13 -0.82
N LEU A 66 -6.21 -16.94 -1.00
CA LEU A 66 -7.65 -16.73 -1.00
C LEU A 66 -8.26 -17.14 -2.36
N PRO A 67 -9.37 -17.91 -2.39
CA PRO A 67 -10.17 -18.06 -3.59
C PRO A 67 -10.62 -16.69 -4.11
N PRO A 68 -10.45 -16.42 -5.43
CA PRO A 68 -10.74 -15.09 -6.00
C PRO A 68 -12.17 -14.64 -5.72
N GLU A 69 -13.12 -15.57 -5.78
CA GLU A 69 -14.55 -15.34 -5.54
C GLU A 69 -14.89 -14.89 -4.11
N LEU A 70 -13.95 -15.00 -3.18
CA LEU A 70 -14.12 -14.50 -1.81
C LEU A 70 -13.51 -13.11 -1.58
N ARG A 71 -12.79 -12.57 -2.58
CA ARG A 71 -12.15 -11.26 -2.46
C ARG A 71 -13.16 -10.14 -2.69
N ARG A 72 -13.24 -9.24 -1.72
CA ARG A 72 -14.19 -8.11 -1.72
C ARG A 72 -13.55 -6.79 -2.11
N HIS A 73 -12.23 -6.68 -2.03
CA HIS A 73 -11.51 -5.42 -2.22
C HIS A 73 -10.54 -5.50 -3.39
N HIS A 74 -10.30 -4.35 -4.01
CA HIS A 74 -9.29 -4.19 -5.05
C HIS A 74 -7.89 -4.24 -4.45
N VAL A 75 -6.92 -4.68 -5.23
CA VAL A 75 -5.53 -4.79 -4.76
C VAL A 75 -4.57 -4.24 -5.82
N VAL A 76 -3.59 -3.47 -5.37
CA VAL A 76 -2.36 -3.12 -6.09
C VAL A 76 -1.19 -3.68 -5.29
N LEU A 77 -0.48 -4.67 -5.84
CA LEU A 77 0.63 -5.32 -5.13
C LEU A 77 1.84 -4.41 -4.99
N THR A 78 2.12 -3.61 -6.01
CA THR A 78 3.19 -2.62 -5.98
C THR A 78 2.82 -1.41 -6.80
N VAL A 79 2.91 -0.24 -6.16
CA VAL A 79 2.74 1.06 -6.82
C VAL A 79 4.00 1.43 -7.60
N ASN A 80 5.19 1.03 -7.09
CA ASN A 80 6.51 1.36 -7.60
C ASN A 80 7.28 0.09 -8.04
N PRO A 81 6.93 -0.53 -9.17
CA PRO A 81 7.59 -1.75 -9.61
C PRO A 81 9.08 -1.55 -9.95
N ASP A 82 9.46 -0.38 -10.45
CA ASP A 82 10.85 -0.07 -10.78
C ASP A 82 11.69 0.00 -9.50
N GLY A 83 11.23 0.71 -8.47
CA GLY A 83 11.88 0.77 -7.17
C GLY A 83 12.00 -0.63 -6.54
N CYS A 84 10.93 -1.44 -6.60
CA CYS A 84 10.97 -2.81 -6.09
C CYS A 84 12.02 -3.68 -6.80
N GLN A 85 12.14 -3.55 -8.12
CA GLN A 85 13.12 -4.29 -8.90
C GLN A 85 14.56 -3.83 -8.62
N LEU A 86 14.75 -2.54 -8.38
CA LEU A 86 16.05 -1.93 -8.12
C LEU A 86 16.45 -1.96 -6.63
N GLY A 87 15.53 -2.32 -5.74
CA GLY A 87 15.76 -2.27 -4.29
C GLY A 87 15.88 -0.85 -3.74
N LEU A 88 15.18 0.12 -4.36
CA LEU A 88 15.22 1.53 -4.01
C LEU A 88 13.89 1.97 -3.38
N ARG A 89 13.96 2.89 -2.43
CA ARG A 89 12.76 3.56 -1.89
C ARG A 89 12.04 4.36 -2.97
N ALA A 90 12.80 5.17 -3.72
CA ALA A 90 12.32 6.02 -4.80
C ALA A 90 11.86 5.23 -6.04
N ASN A 91 11.14 5.89 -6.95
CA ASN A 91 10.97 5.38 -8.31
C ASN A 91 12.26 5.56 -9.15
N ALA A 92 12.23 5.19 -10.42
CA ALA A 92 13.41 5.27 -11.29
C ALA A 92 13.90 6.71 -11.59
N ASN A 93 13.10 7.74 -11.31
CA ASN A 93 13.49 9.16 -11.38
C ASN A 93 14.12 9.67 -10.08
N GLY A 94 14.28 8.83 -9.04
CA GLY A 94 14.78 9.27 -7.75
C GLY A 94 13.75 10.02 -6.89
N VAL A 95 12.47 9.88 -7.23
CA VAL A 95 11.37 10.56 -6.53
C VAL A 95 10.75 9.65 -5.47
N ASP A 96 10.62 10.15 -4.25
CA ASP A 96 9.78 9.52 -3.22
C ASP A 96 8.31 9.68 -3.61
N LEU A 97 7.69 8.60 -4.10
CA LEU A 97 6.29 8.65 -4.54
C LEU A 97 5.34 9.08 -3.42
N ASN A 98 5.68 8.77 -2.15
CA ASN A 98 4.89 9.20 -0.98
C ASN A 98 5.19 10.66 -0.57
N ARG A 99 5.80 11.43 -1.46
CA ARG A 99 5.99 12.88 -1.41
C ARG A 99 5.60 13.56 -2.73
N ASN A 100 5.03 12.81 -3.67
CA ASN A 100 4.71 13.29 -5.00
C ASN A 100 3.20 13.38 -5.29
N PHE A 101 2.33 12.96 -4.38
CA PHE A 101 0.88 13.07 -4.61
C PHE A 101 0.43 14.53 -4.71
N PRO A 102 -0.61 14.82 -5.53
CA PRO A 102 -1.10 16.19 -5.73
C PRO A 102 -1.97 16.65 -4.55
N ALA A 103 -1.39 16.60 -3.36
CA ALA A 103 -1.98 17.10 -2.12
C ALA A 103 -1.79 18.61 -1.98
N ALA A 104 -2.72 19.27 -1.30
CA ALA A 104 -2.66 20.72 -1.07
C ALA A 104 -1.42 21.16 -0.29
N ASN A 105 -0.86 20.25 0.53
CA ASN A 105 0.37 20.49 1.30
C ASN A 105 1.65 20.08 0.57
N TRP A 106 1.62 19.66 -0.70
CA TRP A 106 2.81 19.29 -1.43
C TRP A 106 3.84 20.43 -1.46
N LYS A 107 5.11 20.08 -1.38
CA LYS A 107 6.22 21.05 -1.43
C LYS A 107 7.29 20.58 -2.41
N PRO A 108 7.82 21.47 -3.26
CA PRO A 108 8.95 21.13 -4.13
C PRO A 108 10.24 20.95 -3.33
N GLY A 109 11.18 20.17 -3.86
CA GLY A 109 12.51 20.04 -3.32
C GLY A 109 12.87 18.59 -2.98
N GLU A 110 13.42 18.43 -1.79
CA GLU A 110 13.99 17.16 -1.35
C GLU A 110 13.36 16.68 -0.04
N THR A 111 13.38 15.37 0.16
CA THR A 111 13.07 14.70 1.42
C THR A 111 14.25 13.82 1.82
N VAL A 112 14.40 13.57 3.11
CA VAL A 112 15.51 12.76 3.62
C VAL A 112 14.95 11.63 4.48
N TYR A 113 15.38 10.41 4.23
CA TYR A 113 15.02 9.27 5.04
C TYR A 113 16.27 8.50 5.52
N ARG A 114 16.09 7.61 6.48
CA ARG A 114 17.16 6.72 6.91
C ARG A 114 17.35 5.60 5.91
N TRP A 115 18.62 5.19 5.69
CA TRP A 115 18.95 4.05 4.85
C TRP A 115 18.27 2.76 5.32
N ASN A 116 18.19 2.57 6.64
CA ASN A 116 17.45 1.46 7.24
C ASN A 116 16.93 1.87 8.63
N SER A 117 16.06 1.05 9.22
CA SER A 117 15.43 1.33 10.51
C SER A 117 16.42 1.45 11.68
N ALA A 118 17.60 0.80 11.60
CA ALA A 118 18.63 0.85 12.61
C ALA A 118 19.55 2.07 12.49
N ALA A 119 19.54 2.79 11.35
CA ALA A 119 20.35 4.00 11.17
C ALA A 119 19.90 5.11 12.12
N GLN A 120 20.83 5.73 12.81
CA GLN A 120 20.55 6.86 13.71
C GLN A 120 20.25 8.15 12.95
N GLN A 121 20.88 8.32 11.78
CA GLN A 121 20.76 9.52 10.96
C GLN A 121 19.96 9.23 9.70
N ARG A 122 19.26 10.26 9.20
CA ARG A 122 18.68 10.28 7.88
C ARG A 122 19.77 10.70 6.92
N ASP A 123 20.11 9.87 5.96
CA ASP A 123 21.29 10.03 5.10
C ASP A 123 21.00 9.87 3.61
N VAL A 124 19.76 9.52 3.24
CA VAL A 124 19.38 9.36 1.85
C VAL A 124 18.44 10.49 1.44
N VAL A 125 18.87 11.25 0.44
CA VAL A 125 18.12 12.36 -0.14
C VAL A 125 17.33 11.88 -1.35
N LEU A 126 16.05 12.18 -1.38
CA LEU A 126 15.14 11.86 -2.47
C LEU A 126 14.42 13.13 -2.95
N LEU A 127 14.00 13.14 -4.20
CA LEU A 127 13.23 14.24 -4.77
C LEU A 127 11.74 14.12 -4.43
N THR A 128 11.04 15.23 -4.45
CA THR A 128 9.56 15.26 -4.34
C THR A 128 8.87 15.36 -5.72
N GLY A 129 9.67 15.36 -6.79
CA GLY A 129 9.23 15.53 -8.16
C GLY A 129 9.19 16.98 -8.62
N ASP A 130 9.09 17.20 -9.95
CA ASP A 130 9.09 18.53 -10.57
C ASP A 130 7.78 19.30 -10.33
N ALA A 131 6.71 18.58 -10.07
CA ALA A 131 5.38 19.10 -9.76
C ALA A 131 4.59 18.08 -8.92
N PRO A 132 3.50 18.51 -8.26
CA PRO A 132 2.62 17.58 -7.57
C PRO A 132 2.00 16.60 -8.58
N GLY A 133 2.23 15.30 -8.37
CA GLY A 133 1.79 14.25 -9.29
C GLY A 133 2.57 14.20 -10.60
N SER A 134 3.84 14.60 -10.62
CA SER A 134 4.70 14.52 -11.82
C SER A 134 4.96 13.07 -12.26
N GLU A 135 5.02 12.15 -11.34
CA GLU A 135 5.43 10.78 -11.63
C GLU A 135 4.31 9.94 -12.26
N PRO A 136 4.64 9.10 -13.24
CA PRO A 136 3.64 8.29 -13.95
C PRO A 136 2.91 7.31 -13.02
N GLU A 137 3.61 6.75 -12.03
CA GLU A 137 3.03 5.85 -11.03
C GLU A 137 1.99 6.60 -10.17
N THR A 138 2.32 7.80 -9.71
CA THR A 138 1.41 8.66 -8.94
C THR A 138 0.17 9.02 -9.75
N GLN A 139 0.36 9.46 -11.01
CA GLN A 139 -0.75 9.83 -11.91
C GLN A 139 -1.67 8.64 -12.15
N ALA A 140 -1.08 7.47 -12.43
CA ALA A 140 -1.84 6.26 -12.73
C ALA A 140 -2.65 5.81 -11.51
N LEU A 141 -2.08 5.83 -10.30
CA LEU A 141 -2.80 5.48 -9.06
C LEU A 141 -3.95 6.45 -8.78
N CYS A 142 -3.70 7.75 -8.91
CA CYS A 142 -4.77 8.76 -8.78
C CYS A 142 -5.92 8.53 -9.76
N GLN A 143 -5.60 8.18 -11.02
CA GLN A 143 -6.62 7.85 -12.04
C GLN A 143 -7.37 6.55 -11.70
N LEU A 144 -6.67 5.53 -11.22
CA LEU A 144 -7.28 4.27 -10.77
C LEU A 144 -8.31 4.55 -9.66
N ILE A 145 -7.94 5.32 -8.65
CA ILE A 145 -8.81 5.67 -7.51
C ILE A 145 -10.03 6.45 -7.98
N ARG A 146 -9.86 7.46 -8.86
CA ARG A 146 -10.99 8.21 -9.43
C ARG A 146 -11.96 7.34 -10.23
N ARG A 147 -11.43 6.32 -10.91
CA ARG A 147 -12.23 5.37 -11.71
C ARG A 147 -12.96 4.35 -10.85
N THR A 148 -12.27 3.76 -9.86
CA THR A 148 -12.82 2.69 -9.02
C THR A 148 -13.65 3.21 -7.85
N ARG A 149 -13.39 4.44 -7.39
CA ARG A 149 -14.05 5.08 -6.25
C ARG A 149 -14.15 4.17 -5.03
N PRO A 150 -13.00 3.68 -4.52
CA PRO A 150 -13.04 2.81 -3.35
C PRO A 150 -13.62 3.54 -2.15
N ALA A 151 -14.33 2.81 -1.29
CA ALA A 151 -14.92 3.39 -0.08
C ALA A 151 -13.85 3.79 0.96
N TRP A 152 -12.69 3.17 0.89
CA TRP A 152 -11.52 3.40 1.75
C TRP A 152 -10.26 2.84 1.10
N VAL A 153 -9.10 3.25 1.60
CA VAL A 153 -7.81 2.69 1.19
C VAL A 153 -7.02 2.23 2.43
N VAL A 154 -6.32 1.10 2.30
CA VAL A 154 -5.24 0.70 3.22
C VAL A 154 -3.93 0.68 2.43
N SER A 155 -2.98 1.52 2.83
CA SER A 155 -1.63 1.59 2.26
C SER A 155 -0.63 0.91 3.20
N PHE A 156 0.01 -0.15 2.71
CA PHE A 156 1.00 -0.88 3.48
C PHE A 156 2.40 -0.31 3.25
N HIS A 157 3.12 -0.11 4.36
CA HIS A 157 4.48 0.40 4.46
C HIS A 157 5.29 -0.38 5.50
N ASP A 158 6.57 -0.08 5.60
CA ASP A 158 7.52 -0.52 6.61
C ASP A 158 8.35 0.72 7.04
N PRO A 159 8.97 0.85 8.23
CA PRO A 159 9.09 -0.13 9.32
C PRO A 159 8.51 0.32 10.66
N LEU A 160 7.51 1.22 10.71
CA LEU A 160 7.11 1.92 11.95
C LEU A 160 6.29 1.06 12.93
N ALA A 161 5.89 -0.14 12.55
CA ALA A 161 5.16 -1.11 13.39
C ALA A 161 3.87 -0.54 14.01
N CYS A 162 3.00 0.10 13.22
CA CYS A 162 1.74 0.66 13.70
C CYS A 162 0.65 0.67 12.62
N ILE A 163 -0.58 0.89 13.05
CA ILE A 163 -1.70 1.23 12.19
C ILE A 163 -2.01 2.71 12.42
N GLU A 164 -1.71 3.55 11.44
CA GLU A 164 -2.07 4.97 11.47
C GLU A 164 -3.45 5.16 10.85
N ASP A 165 -4.38 5.55 11.68
CA ASP A 165 -5.75 5.86 11.29
C ASP A 165 -6.22 7.09 12.08
N PRO A 166 -6.24 8.29 11.47
CA PRO A 166 -6.64 9.51 12.15
C PRO A 166 -8.05 9.46 12.74
N ASP A 167 -8.94 8.70 12.11
CA ASP A 167 -10.35 8.60 12.52
C ASP A 167 -10.61 7.48 13.53
N HIS A 168 -9.61 6.65 13.85
CA HIS A 168 -9.77 5.47 14.70
C HIS A 168 -10.99 4.62 14.29
N SER A 169 -11.15 4.43 12.99
CA SER A 169 -12.31 3.79 12.37
C SER A 169 -12.46 2.32 12.79
N ALA A 170 -13.60 1.73 12.50
CA ALA A 170 -13.83 0.29 12.74
C ALA A 170 -12.83 -0.59 11.97
N LEU A 171 -12.39 -0.15 10.76
CA LEU A 171 -11.37 -0.85 9.99
C LEU A 171 -9.99 -0.71 10.66
N GLY A 172 -9.60 0.49 11.11
CA GLY A 172 -8.33 0.71 11.83
C GLY A 172 -8.25 -0.11 13.11
N GLN A 173 -9.32 -0.16 13.89
CA GLN A 173 -9.41 -0.99 15.11
C GLN A 173 -9.27 -2.48 14.77
N TRP A 174 -9.94 -2.93 13.71
CA TRP A 174 -9.84 -4.31 13.25
C TRP A 174 -8.41 -4.65 12.78
N LEU A 175 -7.78 -3.75 12.01
CA LEU A 175 -6.39 -3.91 11.56
C LEU A 175 -5.44 -4.03 12.75
N ALA A 176 -5.54 -3.11 13.71
CA ALA A 176 -4.70 -3.12 14.92
C ALA A 176 -4.80 -4.46 15.67
N GLY A 177 -6.01 -4.96 15.87
CA GLY A 177 -6.23 -6.25 16.51
C GLY A 177 -5.74 -7.44 15.67
N ALA A 178 -6.05 -7.46 14.37
CA ALA A 178 -5.71 -8.56 13.48
C ALA A 178 -4.19 -8.70 13.23
N PHE A 179 -3.48 -7.57 13.12
CA PHE A 179 -2.04 -7.54 12.92
C PHE A 179 -1.24 -7.44 14.22
N SER A 180 -1.93 -7.29 15.37
CA SER A 180 -1.29 -7.09 16.69
C SER A 180 -0.32 -5.88 16.69
N LEU A 181 -0.74 -4.79 16.05
CA LEU A 181 0.01 -3.54 15.96
C LEU A 181 -0.75 -2.42 16.69
N PRO A 182 -0.04 -1.44 17.28
CA PRO A 182 -0.70 -0.31 17.93
C PRO A 182 -1.48 0.55 16.93
N LEU A 183 -2.67 1.01 17.33
CA LEU A 183 -3.45 2.00 16.60
C LEU A 183 -3.01 3.39 17.03
N VAL A 184 -2.64 4.23 16.07
CA VAL A 184 -2.22 5.63 16.32
C VAL A 184 -2.98 6.57 15.40
N GLY A 185 -3.24 7.79 15.87
CA GLY A 185 -3.87 8.83 15.05
C GLY A 185 -2.89 9.55 14.13
N SER A 186 -1.59 9.46 14.41
CA SER A 186 -0.50 10.06 13.60
C SER A 186 0.82 9.40 13.92
N VAL A 187 1.70 9.31 12.91
CA VAL A 187 3.10 8.88 13.09
C VAL A 187 4.00 9.96 13.70
N GLY A 188 3.45 11.14 14.00
CA GLY A 188 4.14 12.20 14.76
C GLY A 188 5.03 13.14 13.96
N TYR A 189 4.98 13.12 12.62
CA TYR A 189 5.69 14.06 11.75
C TYR A 189 4.90 14.37 10.47
N ASP A 190 5.16 15.55 9.90
CA ASP A 190 4.50 15.98 8.68
C ASP A 190 5.01 15.20 7.45
N THR A 191 4.08 14.84 6.57
CA THR A 191 4.34 14.13 5.31
C THR A 191 3.78 14.90 4.11
N PRO A 192 4.35 16.07 3.75
CA PRO A 192 3.83 16.89 2.65
C PRO A 192 3.84 16.10 1.34
N GLY A 193 2.75 16.20 0.57
CA GLY A 193 2.62 15.47 -0.70
C GLY A 193 2.48 13.95 -0.56
N SER A 194 2.16 13.44 0.63
CA SER A 194 1.93 12.01 0.83
C SER A 194 0.61 11.54 0.23
N PHE A 195 0.49 10.23 0.06
CA PHE A 195 -0.74 9.58 -0.35
C PHE A 195 -1.88 9.85 0.65
N GLY A 196 -1.60 9.73 1.95
CA GLY A 196 -2.57 10.03 3.00
C GLY A 196 -3.05 11.47 2.97
N SER A 197 -2.15 12.46 2.78
CA SER A 197 -2.52 13.87 2.62
C SER A 197 -3.44 14.09 1.42
N TRP A 198 -3.12 13.50 0.27
CA TRP A 198 -3.97 13.60 -0.91
C TRP A 198 -5.33 12.92 -0.71
N CYS A 199 -5.38 11.75 -0.05
CA CYS A 199 -6.65 11.09 0.27
C CYS A 199 -7.52 11.98 1.18
N ALA A 200 -6.92 12.64 2.17
CA ALA A 200 -7.64 13.59 3.02
C ALA A 200 -8.24 14.77 2.23
N ASP A 201 -7.49 15.33 1.28
CA ASP A 201 -7.97 16.44 0.42
C ASP A 201 -9.18 16.04 -0.44
N ILE A 202 -9.29 14.77 -0.83
CA ILE A 202 -10.42 14.27 -1.62
C ILE A 202 -11.50 13.55 -0.78
N ASN A 203 -11.42 13.63 0.54
CA ASN A 203 -12.32 12.97 1.49
C ASN A 203 -12.42 11.45 1.31
N LEU A 204 -11.30 10.80 1.00
CA LEU A 204 -11.17 9.36 0.91
C LEU A 204 -10.54 8.81 2.20
N PRO A 205 -11.26 8.03 3.02
CA PRO A 205 -10.66 7.39 4.20
C PRO A 205 -9.41 6.59 3.83
N CYS A 206 -8.30 6.88 4.48
CA CYS A 206 -7.00 6.25 4.21
C CYS A 206 -6.34 5.85 5.52
N ILE A 207 -5.97 4.58 5.62
CA ILE A 207 -5.23 4.01 6.74
C ILE A 207 -3.85 3.63 6.24
N THR A 208 -2.80 4.02 6.97
CA THR A 208 -1.43 3.56 6.74
C THR A 208 -1.13 2.41 7.70
N ALA A 209 -0.84 1.25 7.16
CA ALA A 209 -0.44 0.07 7.94
C ALA A 209 1.06 -0.13 7.78
N GLU A 210 1.80 0.05 8.86
CA GLU A 210 3.25 -0.02 8.91
C GLU A 210 3.69 -1.35 9.53
N PHE A 211 4.31 -2.22 8.76
CA PHE A 211 4.89 -3.44 9.30
C PHE A 211 6.14 -3.12 10.15
N PRO A 212 6.51 -3.98 11.10
CA PRO A 212 7.80 -3.86 11.79
C PRO A 212 8.96 -4.17 10.83
N PRO A 213 10.22 -3.82 11.21
CA PRO A 213 11.41 -4.10 10.42
C PRO A 213 11.79 -5.60 10.47
N VAL A 214 11.00 -6.44 9.82
CA VAL A 214 11.17 -7.90 9.74
C VAL A 214 11.40 -8.34 8.29
N SER A 215 11.93 -9.54 8.11
CA SER A 215 12.07 -10.12 6.77
C SER A 215 10.71 -10.40 6.13
N SER A 216 10.69 -10.50 4.79
CA SER A 216 9.46 -10.83 4.06
C SER A 216 8.88 -12.20 4.45
N ASP A 217 9.74 -13.17 4.76
CA ASP A 217 9.32 -14.50 5.22
C ASP A 217 8.66 -14.40 6.60
N GLU A 218 9.30 -13.72 7.54
CA GLU A 218 8.77 -13.51 8.89
C GLU A 218 7.44 -12.72 8.86
N ALA A 219 7.35 -11.65 8.06
CA ALA A 219 6.11 -10.91 7.86
C ALA A 219 4.99 -11.81 7.31
N SER A 220 5.32 -12.67 6.33
CA SER A 220 4.36 -13.60 5.75
C SER A 220 3.90 -14.65 6.75
N GLU A 221 4.78 -15.17 7.59
CA GLU A 221 4.41 -16.11 8.65
C GLU A 221 3.48 -15.46 9.68
N ASN A 222 3.80 -14.26 10.12
CA ASN A 222 3.07 -13.57 11.17
C ASN A 222 1.73 -12.98 10.68
N TYR A 223 1.68 -12.44 9.45
CA TYR A 223 0.58 -11.58 9.00
C TYR A 223 -0.28 -12.15 7.86
N LEU A 224 0.05 -13.32 7.29
CA LEU A 224 -0.75 -13.91 6.19
C LEU A 224 -2.23 -14.08 6.56
N SER A 225 -2.52 -14.51 7.77
CA SER A 225 -3.90 -14.71 8.23
C SER A 225 -4.67 -13.39 8.30
N ALA A 226 -4.07 -12.36 8.88
CA ALA A 226 -4.64 -11.02 8.96
C ALA A 226 -4.82 -10.40 7.56
N MET A 227 -3.83 -10.51 6.69
CA MET A 227 -3.89 -10.01 5.31
C MET A 227 -4.99 -10.72 4.50
N THR A 228 -5.13 -12.04 4.66
CA THR A 228 -6.23 -12.81 4.05
C THR A 228 -7.59 -12.39 4.61
N GLY A 229 -7.65 -12.06 5.90
CA GLY A 229 -8.83 -11.49 6.55
C GLY A 229 -9.20 -10.12 5.96
N LEU A 230 -8.23 -9.23 5.76
CA LEU A 230 -8.42 -7.90 5.17
C LEU A 230 -9.01 -7.99 3.75
N LEU A 231 -8.55 -8.92 2.92
CA LEU A 231 -9.09 -9.13 1.57
C LEU A 231 -10.60 -9.44 1.54
N ARG A 232 -11.16 -9.82 2.68
CA ARG A 232 -12.57 -10.20 2.87
C ARG A 232 -13.30 -9.32 3.88
N TRP A 233 -12.63 -8.38 4.46
CA TRP A 233 -13.18 -7.57 5.56
C TRP A 233 -14.51 -6.91 5.18
N GLN A 234 -15.41 -6.84 6.13
CA GLN A 234 -16.67 -6.09 6.04
C GLN A 234 -16.93 -5.42 7.37
N ALA A 235 -17.41 -4.18 7.32
CA ALA A 235 -17.93 -3.54 8.52
C ALA A 235 -19.05 -4.41 9.11
N GLN A 236 -19.01 -4.62 10.41
CA GLN A 236 -20.14 -5.24 11.11
C GLN A 236 -21.33 -4.26 11.04
N ARG A 237 -22.45 -4.76 10.59
CA ARG A 237 -23.71 -4.00 10.56
C ARG A 237 -24.30 -3.93 11.95
#